data_d2b842dbfafcc787838521e244445e20
#
_entry.id   d2b842dbfafcc787838521e244445e20
#
_cell.length_a   1.000
_cell.length_b   1.000
_cell.length_c   1.000
_cell.angle_alpha   90.00
_cell.angle_beta   90.00
_cell.angle_gamma   90.00
#
_symmetry.space_group_name_H-M   'P 1'
#
loop_
_entity.id
_entity.type
_entity.pdbx_description
1 polymer ?
#
loop_
_entity_poly.entity_id
_entity_poly.type
_entity_poly.pdbx_seq_one_letter_code
_entity_poly.pdbx_strand_id
1 'polypeptide(L)'
;MKNLLTNKEKENFKTDGAIVLRKKFDISWIKKLKTGIAKDIKSPSPRFKSHTTQKNIPAYLEDYWTWDRVSEFKDFVYNSPVAQIASELMSAK
;
A
#
# COMPACT_ATOMS: atom_id res chain seq x y z
N MET A 1 6.55 4.27 21.71
CA MET A 1 6.95 4.44 20.31
C MET A 1 6.61 5.86 19.85
N LYS A 2 7.50 6.48 19.12
CA LYS A 2 7.31 7.85 18.65
C LYS A 2 6.18 7.92 17.63
N ASN A 3 5.29 8.91 17.75
CA ASN A 3 4.21 9.12 16.80
C ASN A 3 4.75 9.55 15.44
N LEU A 4 4.18 9.02 14.37
CA LEU A 4 4.50 9.38 13.00
C LEU A 4 3.63 10.53 12.47
N LEU A 5 2.45 10.71 13.04
CA LEU A 5 1.51 11.73 12.60
C LEU A 5 1.40 12.85 13.62
N THR A 6 1.18 14.08 13.14
CA THR A 6 0.88 15.20 14.00
C THR A 6 -0.57 15.14 14.49
N ASN A 7 -0.86 15.84 15.58
CA ASN A 7 -2.23 15.93 16.08
C ASN A 7 -3.17 16.56 15.04
N LYS A 8 -2.66 17.53 14.28
CA LYS A 8 -3.44 18.18 13.22
C LYS A 8 -3.81 17.20 12.09
N GLU A 9 -2.86 16.34 11.69
CA GLU A 9 -3.13 15.30 10.68
C GLU A 9 -4.22 14.35 11.15
N LYS A 10 -4.16 13.92 12.40
CA LYS A 10 -5.18 13.03 12.99
C LYS A 10 -6.56 13.70 13.02
N GLU A 11 -6.61 14.97 13.42
CA GLU A 11 -7.85 15.74 13.48
C GLU A 11 -8.45 15.95 12.09
N ASN A 12 -7.61 16.27 11.11
CA ASN A 12 -8.07 16.46 9.73
C ASN A 12 -8.69 15.18 9.18
N PHE A 13 -8.08 14.04 9.48
CA PHE A 13 -8.65 12.74 9.06
C PHE A 13 -10.02 12.50 9.70
N LYS A 14 -10.15 12.79 10.99
CA LYS A 14 -11.43 12.65 11.70
C LYS A 14 -12.53 13.51 11.09
N THR A 15 -12.17 14.76 10.76
CA THR A 15 -13.13 15.73 10.23
C THR A 15 -13.55 15.40 8.80
N ASP A 16 -12.57 15.06 7.95
CA ASP A 16 -12.78 14.93 6.51
C ASP A 16 -13.02 13.49 6.05
N GLY A 17 -12.71 12.50 6.88
CA GLY A 17 -12.84 11.08 6.53
C GLY A 17 -11.76 10.57 5.59
N ALA A 18 -10.84 11.43 5.17
CA ALA A 18 -9.71 11.09 4.31
C ALA A 18 -8.60 12.10 4.52
N ILE A 19 -7.36 11.69 4.22
CA ILE A 19 -6.21 12.59 4.33
C ILE A 19 -5.12 12.13 3.35
N VAL A 20 -4.40 13.11 2.80
CA VAL A 20 -3.17 12.84 2.04
C VAL A 20 -2.00 13.08 2.97
N LEU A 21 -1.19 12.05 3.19
CA LEU A 21 0.02 12.13 4.01
C LEU A 21 1.23 12.08 3.08
N ARG A 22 2.02 13.13 3.11
CA ARG A 22 3.18 13.22 2.22
C ARG A 22 4.46 12.86 2.96
N LYS A 23 5.41 12.24 2.26
CA LYS A 23 6.76 11.93 2.76
C LYS A 23 6.78 11.06 4.02
N LYS A 24 5.80 10.18 4.16
CA LYS A 24 5.74 9.23 5.29
C LYS A 24 6.49 7.94 5.00
N PHE A 25 6.76 7.64 3.74
CA PHE A 25 7.46 6.42 3.34
C PHE A 25 8.77 6.78 2.66
N ASP A 26 9.84 6.10 3.07
CA ASP A 26 11.12 6.22 2.38
C ASP A 26 11.00 5.72 0.95
N ILE A 27 11.77 6.32 0.03
CA ILE A 27 11.74 5.95 -1.39
C ILE A 27 12.09 4.46 -1.60
N SER A 28 12.87 3.88 -0.70
CA SER A 28 13.20 2.45 -0.76
C SER A 28 11.96 1.56 -0.71
N TRP A 29 10.93 1.97 0.03
CA TRP A 29 9.66 1.24 0.07
C TRP A 29 8.93 1.28 -1.27
N ILE A 30 8.96 2.43 -1.94
CA ILE A 30 8.35 2.59 -3.27
C ILE A 30 9.04 1.67 -4.27
N LYS A 31 10.38 1.64 -4.26
CA LYS A 31 11.15 0.74 -5.13
C LYS A 31 10.83 -0.72 -4.85
N LYS A 32 10.73 -1.09 -3.58
CA LYS A 32 10.41 -2.46 -3.17
C LYS A 32 9.02 -2.86 -3.65
N LEU A 33 8.02 -1.99 -3.49
CA LEU A 33 6.67 -2.25 -3.96
C LEU A 33 6.60 -2.40 -5.48
N LYS A 34 7.35 -1.60 -6.23
CA LYS A 34 7.44 -1.75 -7.69
C LYS A 34 8.00 -3.11 -8.08
N THR A 35 9.03 -3.58 -7.38
CA THR A 35 9.58 -4.92 -7.59
C THR A 35 8.53 -5.99 -7.31
N GLY A 36 7.80 -5.85 -6.20
CA GLY A 36 6.73 -6.77 -5.84
C GLY A 36 5.62 -6.84 -6.89
N ILE A 37 5.22 -5.68 -7.39
CA ILE A 37 4.20 -5.58 -8.44
C ILE A 37 4.67 -6.31 -9.71
N ALA A 38 5.92 -6.09 -10.12
CA ALA A 38 6.49 -6.77 -11.30
C ALA A 38 6.50 -8.28 -11.12
N LYS A 39 6.85 -8.76 -9.92
CA LYS A 39 6.82 -10.19 -9.61
C LYS A 39 5.40 -10.76 -9.68
N ASP A 40 4.42 -10.02 -9.16
CA ASP A 40 3.04 -10.46 -9.17
C ASP A 40 2.48 -10.55 -10.60
N ILE A 41 2.78 -9.57 -11.43
CA ILE A 41 2.36 -9.58 -12.83
C ILE A 41 2.99 -10.77 -13.59
N LYS A 42 4.25 -11.06 -13.31
CA LYS A 42 4.97 -12.18 -13.96
C LYS A 42 4.45 -13.54 -13.50
N SER A 43 4.09 -13.69 -12.23
CA SER A 43 3.62 -14.93 -11.65
C SER A 43 2.40 -14.64 -10.77
N PRO A 44 1.25 -14.34 -11.42
CA PRO A 44 0.07 -13.90 -10.66
C PRO A 44 -0.57 -15.03 -9.87
N SER A 45 -1.41 -14.67 -8.91
CA SER A 45 -2.20 -15.63 -8.17
C SER A 45 -3.35 -16.14 -9.02
N PRO A 46 -4.02 -17.24 -8.61
CA PRO A 46 -5.23 -17.71 -9.31
C PRO A 46 -6.38 -16.70 -9.34
N ARG A 47 -6.30 -15.67 -8.50
CA ARG A 47 -7.33 -14.61 -8.39
C ARG A 47 -7.06 -13.42 -9.30
N PHE A 48 -5.93 -13.43 -10.01
CA PHE A 48 -5.52 -12.33 -10.89
C PHE A 48 -6.51 -12.14 -12.03
N LYS A 49 -6.83 -10.87 -12.29
CA LYS A 49 -7.70 -10.50 -13.41
C LYS A 49 -7.13 -9.30 -14.16
N SER A 50 -7.21 -9.36 -15.49
CA SER A 50 -6.99 -8.21 -16.34
C SER A 50 -8.35 -7.72 -16.83
N HIS A 51 -8.62 -6.44 -16.60
CA HIS A 51 -9.88 -5.82 -17.03
C HIS A 51 -9.74 -5.08 -18.34
N THR A 52 -8.58 -5.15 -18.97
CA THR A 52 -8.28 -4.44 -20.21
C THR A 52 -8.35 -5.42 -21.37
N THR A 53 -9.25 -5.13 -22.31
CA THR A 53 -9.47 -5.98 -23.50
C THR A 53 -8.95 -5.35 -24.80
N GLN A 54 -8.49 -4.10 -24.76
CA GLN A 54 -8.03 -3.35 -25.94
C GLN A 54 -6.51 -3.16 -25.89
N LYS A 55 -5.86 -3.35 -27.07
CA LYS A 55 -4.40 -3.36 -27.18
C LYS A 55 -3.71 -2.03 -26.86
N ASN A 56 -4.36 -0.89 -27.11
CA ASN A 56 -3.74 0.43 -27.01
C ASN A 56 -4.13 1.20 -25.74
N ILE A 57 -4.79 0.54 -24.80
CA ILE A 57 -5.19 1.15 -23.52
C ILE A 57 -4.29 0.57 -22.42
N PRO A 58 -3.79 1.41 -21.48
CA PRO A 58 -3.03 0.89 -20.35
C PRO A 58 -3.79 -0.20 -19.63
N ALA A 59 -3.08 -1.26 -19.23
CA ALA A 59 -3.69 -2.40 -18.59
C ALA A 59 -4.26 -2.04 -17.22
N TYR A 60 -5.50 -2.43 -16.96
CA TYR A 60 -6.08 -2.39 -15.62
C TYR A 60 -6.04 -3.81 -15.06
N LEU A 61 -5.18 -4.01 -14.07
CA LEU A 61 -4.90 -5.33 -13.51
C LEU A 61 -5.34 -5.38 -12.06
N GLU A 62 -5.79 -6.55 -11.64
CA GLU A 62 -6.26 -6.77 -10.28
C GLU A 62 -5.74 -8.12 -9.79
N ASP A 63 -5.17 -8.11 -8.60
CA ASP A 63 -4.86 -9.32 -7.85
C ASP A 63 -5.05 -9.00 -6.37
N TYR A 64 -5.36 -10.00 -5.57
CA TYR A 64 -5.58 -9.78 -4.15
C TYR A 64 -5.13 -10.98 -3.34
N TRP A 65 -4.99 -10.75 -2.03
CA TRP A 65 -4.42 -11.71 -1.09
C TRP A 65 -2.98 -12.07 -1.48
N THR A 66 -2.19 -11.03 -1.84
CA THR A 66 -0.82 -11.22 -2.33
C THR A 66 0.23 -10.95 -1.26
N TRP A 67 -0.17 -10.40 -0.11
CA TRP A 67 0.76 -9.91 0.90
C TRP A 67 1.68 -10.99 1.46
N ASP A 68 1.21 -12.23 1.56
CA ASP A 68 2.00 -13.35 2.08
C ASP A 68 2.74 -14.12 0.97
N ARG A 69 2.30 -13.99 -0.27
CA ARG A 69 2.86 -14.69 -1.41
C ARG A 69 4.03 -13.95 -2.04
N VAL A 70 3.97 -12.63 -2.08
CA VAL A 70 5.03 -11.77 -2.63
C VAL A 70 5.84 -11.21 -1.46
N SER A 71 7.12 -11.61 -1.38
CA SER A 71 7.96 -11.25 -0.22
C SER A 71 8.08 -9.75 0.00
N GLU A 72 8.11 -8.96 -1.06
CA GLU A 72 8.17 -7.50 -0.97
C GLU A 72 6.91 -6.91 -0.31
N PHE A 73 5.75 -7.49 -0.60
CA PHE A 73 4.50 -7.06 0.02
C PHE A 73 4.44 -7.45 1.49
N LYS A 74 4.90 -8.65 1.82
CA LYS A 74 4.99 -9.10 3.20
C LYS A 74 5.91 -8.20 4.01
N ASP A 75 7.06 -7.86 3.46
CA ASP A 75 8.01 -6.95 4.11
C ASP A 75 7.38 -5.57 4.33
N PHE A 76 6.67 -5.05 3.34
CA PHE A 76 5.97 -3.77 3.48
C PHE A 76 4.92 -3.80 4.60
N VAL A 77 4.11 -4.85 4.66
CA VAL A 77 3.06 -4.97 5.68
C VAL A 77 3.67 -5.03 7.09
N TYR A 78 4.74 -5.80 7.27
CA TYR A 78 5.30 -6.02 8.61
C TYR A 78 6.32 -4.97 9.03
N ASN A 79 7.08 -4.38 8.11
CA ASN A 79 8.26 -3.60 8.48
C ASN A 79 8.20 -2.13 8.04
N SER A 80 7.29 -1.75 7.15
CA SER A 80 7.13 -0.34 6.78
C SER A 80 6.31 0.40 7.83
N PRO A 81 6.25 1.75 7.76
CA PRO A 81 5.41 2.52 8.68
C PRO A 81 3.90 2.37 8.47
N VAL A 82 3.44 1.59 7.49
CA VAL A 82 2.01 1.57 7.11
C VAL A 82 1.10 1.16 8.26
N ALA A 83 1.47 0.12 9.01
CA ALA A 83 0.64 -0.37 10.11
C ALA A 83 0.54 0.67 11.24
N GLN A 84 1.64 1.32 11.56
CA GLN A 84 1.64 2.36 12.59
C GLN A 84 0.83 3.57 12.16
N ILE A 85 0.96 4.01 10.90
CA ILE A 85 0.18 5.12 10.35
C ILE A 85 -1.32 4.79 10.43
N ALA A 86 -1.72 3.62 9.99
CA ALA A 86 -3.11 3.19 10.06
C ALA A 86 -3.61 3.15 11.52
N SER A 87 -2.80 2.61 12.42
CA SER A 87 -3.12 2.57 13.85
C SER A 87 -3.34 3.96 14.43
N GLU A 88 -2.46 4.91 14.10
CA GLU A 88 -2.60 6.29 14.58
C GLU A 88 -3.84 6.99 14.02
N LEU A 89 -4.15 6.79 12.74
CA LEU A 89 -5.34 7.38 12.13
C LEU A 89 -6.64 6.82 12.71
N MET A 90 -6.67 5.51 12.98
CA MET A 90 -7.86 4.85 13.50
C MET A 90 -7.93 4.85 15.03
N SER A 91 -6.96 5.44 15.70
CA SER A 91 -6.83 5.39 17.16
C SER A 91 -6.86 3.95 17.68
N ALA A 92 -6.28 3.04 16.94
CA ALA A 92 -6.19 1.62 17.28
C ALA A 92 -4.84 1.32 17.94
N LYS A 93 -4.79 0.21 18.67
CA LYS A 93 -3.56 -0.25 19.29
C LYS A 93 -2.89 -1.37 18.50
#